data_58fff0dafa67319b6158e53f0bde5af2
#
_entry.id   58fff0dafa67319b6158e53f0bde5af2
#
_cell.length_a   1.000
_cell.length_b   1.000
_cell.length_c   1.000
_cell.angle_alpha   90.00
_cell.angle_beta   90.00
_cell.angle_gamma   90.00
#
_symmetry.space_group_name_H-M   'P 1'
#
loop_
_entity.id
_entity.type
_entity.pdbx_description
1 polymer ?
#
loop_
_entity_poly.entity_id
_entity_poly.type
_entity_poly.pdbx_seq_one_letter_code
_entity_poly.pdbx_strand_id
1 'polypeptide(L)'
;TLLLGDFDLRLSALDRSSKHNISKETRALNDTLDQMDFTDIYRTLHPNSTEYTFFSSAHGTFSRIDHILGHKSGLNRYQKIGIVPCIFSDHNALKLELNHNKKFGRTSNTWRLRTILLKDKRVNQEIKEELKRFMETNENEDTTVQNLWDAAKAVLRGKYIAIQASIQKLERTQIQKLTLHIKELEKKQQIDPTPKRRRELIKIRAELNEIETRRTVEQINRTRSWFFERLNRIA
;
A
#
# COMPACT_ATOMS: atom_id res chain seq x y z
N THR A 1 -18.52 10.15 11.75
CA THR A 1 -19.04 9.22 10.72
C THR A 1 -18.33 9.47 9.42
N LEU A 2 -17.98 8.40 8.69
CA LEU A 2 -17.46 8.42 7.33
C LEU A 2 -18.37 7.54 6.47
N LEU A 3 -18.73 8.01 5.28
CA LEU A 3 -19.39 7.24 4.24
C LEU A 3 -18.36 7.05 3.10
N LEU A 4 -18.13 5.84 2.69
CA LEU A 4 -17.12 5.53 1.67
C LEU A 4 -17.59 4.40 0.76
N GLY A 5 -17.25 4.49 -0.51
CA GLY A 5 -17.59 3.50 -1.50
C GLY A 5 -17.54 4.03 -2.92
N ASP A 6 -17.89 3.15 -3.83
CA ASP A 6 -18.23 3.49 -5.19
C ASP A 6 -19.69 3.98 -5.24
N PHE A 7 -19.89 5.20 -5.70
CA PHE A 7 -21.20 5.82 -5.80
C PHE A 7 -21.76 5.81 -7.21
N ASP A 8 -20.95 5.40 -8.20
CA ASP A 8 -21.26 5.53 -9.63
C ASP A 8 -21.64 6.95 -10.09
N LEU A 9 -21.47 7.92 -9.21
CA LEU A 9 -21.82 9.32 -9.40
C LEU A 9 -20.61 10.24 -9.29
N ARG A 10 -20.63 11.29 -10.07
CA ARG A 10 -19.63 12.36 -10.07
C ARG A 10 -20.19 13.55 -9.32
N LEU A 11 -19.66 13.82 -8.14
CA LEU A 11 -20.20 14.87 -7.25
C LEU A 11 -19.89 16.29 -7.74
N SER A 12 -18.86 16.46 -8.59
CA SER A 12 -18.49 17.74 -9.18
C SER A 12 -18.18 17.65 -10.67
N ALA A 13 -18.17 18.78 -11.36
CA ALA A 13 -17.79 18.85 -12.77
C ALA A 13 -16.32 18.42 -13.02
N LEU A 14 -15.45 18.61 -12.04
CA LEU A 14 -14.03 18.20 -12.09
C LEU A 14 -13.82 16.70 -11.91
N ASP A 15 -14.87 15.94 -11.58
CA ASP A 15 -14.80 14.50 -11.39
C ASP A 15 -14.91 13.71 -12.69
N ARG A 16 -14.80 14.40 -13.84
CA ARG A 16 -14.74 13.78 -15.16
C ARG A 16 -13.79 14.53 -16.09
N SER A 17 -13.08 13.79 -16.93
CA SER A 17 -12.17 14.36 -17.92
C SER A 17 -12.85 15.00 -19.12
N SER A 18 -14.11 14.62 -19.43
CA SER A 18 -14.91 15.21 -20.48
C SER A 18 -15.92 16.22 -19.92
N LYS A 19 -16.12 17.35 -20.63
CA LYS A 19 -17.16 18.33 -20.25
C LYS A 19 -18.53 17.66 -20.26
N HIS A 20 -19.18 17.64 -19.09
CA HIS A 20 -20.55 17.12 -18.94
C HIS A 20 -21.27 17.86 -17.83
N ASN A 21 -22.57 18.07 -18.02
CA ASN A 21 -23.41 18.70 -17.01
C ASN A 21 -23.65 17.71 -15.83
N ILE A 22 -23.74 18.22 -14.62
CA ILE A 22 -24.11 17.47 -13.43
C ILE A 22 -25.54 16.97 -13.59
N SER A 23 -25.76 15.67 -13.37
CA SER A 23 -27.09 15.07 -13.49
C SER A 23 -28.04 15.54 -12.38
N LYS A 24 -29.35 15.32 -12.56
CA LYS A 24 -30.35 15.65 -11.53
C LYS A 24 -30.14 14.84 -10.25
N GLU A 25 -29.80 13.59 -10.40
CA GLU A 25 -29.51 12.65 -9.31
C GLU A 25 -28.31 13.13 -8.48
N THR A 26 -27.25 13.58 -9.15
CA THR A 26 -26.06 14.15 -8.48
C THR A 26 -26.40 15.43 -7.72
N ARG A 27 -27.26 16.28 -8.27
CA ARG A 27 -27.70 17.51 -7.55
C ARG A 27 -28.50 17.14 -6.31
N ALA A 28 -29.48 16.24 -6.41
CA ALA A 28 -30.28 15.77 -5.28
C ALA A 28 -29.40 15.14 -4.18
N LEU A 29 -28.39 14.37 -4.57
CA LEU A 29 -27.42 13.80 -3.63
C LEU A 29 -26.61 14.90 -2.93
N ASN A 30 -26.08 15.87 -3.69
CA ASN A 30 -25.31 16.98 -3.12
C ASN A 30 -26.17 17.81 -2.14
N ASP A 31 -27.42 18.11 -2.49
CA ASP A 31 -28.37 18.82 -1.61
C ASP A 31 -28.59 18.03 -0.30
N THR A 32 -28.73 16.71 -0.40
CA THR A 32 -28.89 15.83 0.78
C THR A 32 -27.62 15.82 1.64
N LEU A 33 -26.43 15.74 1.01
CA LEU A 33 -25.15 15.75 1.72
C LEU A 33 -24.94 17.08 2.46
N ASP A 34 -25.31 18.19 1.83
CA ASP A 34 -25.22 19.51 2.45
C ASP A 34 -26.20 19.66 3.62
N GLN A 35 -27.43 19.16 3.52
CA GLN A 35 -28.38 19.12 4.63
C GLN A 35 -27.91 18.29 5.82
N MET A 36 -27.14 17.24 5.56
CA MET A 36 -26.55 16.36 6.57
C MET A 36 -25.17 16.83 7.05
N ASP A 37 -24.70 18.00 6.66
CA ASP A 37 -23.36 18.52 6.95
C ASP A 37 -22.21 17.60 6.50
N PHE A 38 -22.39 16.80 5.45
CA PHE A 38 -21.34 16.00 4.85
C PHE A 38 -20.66 16.76 3.70
N THR A 39 -19.39 16.41 3.48
CA THR A 39 -18.59 16.92 2.36
C THR A 39 -17.69 15.83 1.81
N ASP A 40 -17.34 15.94 0.53
CA ASP A 40 -16.33 15.10 -0.10
C ASP A 40 -14.93 15.54 0.38
N ILE A 41 -14.29 14.68 1.18
CA ILE A 41 -12.99 14.97 1.79
C ILE A 41 -11.92 15.18 0.72
N TYR A 42 -11.95 14.40 -0.38
CA TYR A 42 -10.99 14.58 -1.46
C TYR A 42 -11.10 15.95 -2.10
N ARG A 43 -12.31 16.37 -2.43
CA ARG A 43 -12.55 17.67 -3.07
C ARG A 43 -12.28 18.84 -2.12
N THR A 44 -12.52 18.65 -0.83
CA THR A 44 -12.21 19.65 0.21
C THR A 44 -10.70 19.90 0.33
N LEU A 45 -9.88 18.84 0.31
CA LEU A 45 -8.42 18.95 0.44
C LEU A 45 -7.73 19.22 -0.90
N HIS A 46 -8.36 18.89 -2.02
CA HIS A 46 -7.84 19.05 -3.38
C HIS A 46 -8.89 19.71 -4.31
N PRO A 47 -9.23 20.99 -4.11
CA PRO A 47 -10.35 21.65 -4.81
C PRO A 47 -10.20 21.66 -6.33
N ASN A 48 -8.97 21.75 -6.85
CA ASN A 48 -8.69 21.88 -8.27
C ASN A 48 -8.06 20.62 -8.90
N SER A 49 -8.01 19.50 -8.18
CA SER A 49 -7.40 18.28 -8.70
C SER A 49 -8.23 17.63 -9.80
N THR A 50 -7.54 17.12 -10.83
CA THR A 50 -8.08 16.35 -11.94
C THR A 50 -7.59 14.90 -11.93
N GLU A 51 -7.37 14.33 -10.75
CA GLU A 51 -7.07 12.91 -10.59
C GLU A 51 -8.38 12.11 -10.49
N TYR A 52 -8.38 10.90 -11.05
CA TYR A 52 -9.58 10.08 -11.23
C TYR A 52 -9.39 8.68 -10.64
N THR A 53 -10.50 8.08 -10.21
CA THR A 53 -10.50 6.73 -9.64
C THR A 53 -10.80 5.66 -10.67
N PHE A 54 -11.50 5.98 -11.76
CA PHE A 54 -11.95 5.01 -12.75
C PHE A 54 -11.63 5.48 -14.18
N PHE A 55 -11.28 4.53 -15.05
CA PHE A 55 -11.12 4.74 -16.49
C PHE A 55 -12.08 3.88 -17.28
N SER A 56 -13.03 4.50 -17.97
CA SER A 56 -13.92 3.82 -18.90
C SER A 56 -13.19 3.53 -20.20
N SER A 57 -12.87 2.27 -20.44
CA SER A 57 -12.20 1.85 -21.69
C SER A 57 -13.11 1.95 -22.92
N ALA A 58 -14.44 1.81 -22.74
CA ALA A 58 -15.42 1.92 -23.79
C ALA A 58 -15.55 3.35 -24.32
N HIS A 59 -15.48 4.35 -23.42
CA HIS A 59 -15.67 5.75 -23.76
C HIS A 59 -14.37 6.57 -23.78
N GLY A 60 -13.23 5.99 -23.39
CA GLY A 60 -11.95 6.67 -23.30
C GLY A 60 -11.93 7.83 -22.28
N THR A 61 -12.82 7.82 -21.30
CA THR A 61 -12.99 8.89 -20.31
C THR A 61 -12.58 8.46 -18.92
N PHE A 62 -12.00 9.39 -18.16
CA PHE A 62 -11.66 9.22 -16.76
C PHE A 62 -12.76 9.83 -15.89
N SER A 63 -13.06 9.18 -14.75
CA SER A 63 -14.05 9.65 -13.79
C SER A 63 -13.58 9.38 -12.36
N ARG A 64 -13.96 10.24 -11.42
CA ARG A 64 -13.87 9.96 -9.99
C ARG A 64 -15.28 9.66 -9.50
N ILE A 65 -15.55 8.40 -9.27
CA ILE A 65 -16.86 7.85 -8.85
C ILE A 65 -16.79 7.23 -7.46
N ASP A 66 -15.58 6.98 -6.98
CA ASP A 66 -15.32 6.57 -5.61
C ASP A 66 -15.17 7.82 -4.73
N HIS A 67 -15.86 7.85 -3.61
CA HIS A 67 -15.86 9.01 -2.71
C HIS A 67 -15.66 8.58 -1.26
N ILE A 68 -15.03 9.45 -0.49
CA ILE A 68 -14.99 9.40 0.97
C ILE A 68 -15.63 10.68 1.49
N LEU A 69 -16.84 10.54 2.00
CA LEU A 69 -17.63 11.64 2.54
C LEU A 69 -17.45 11.68 4.05
N GLY A 70 -17.23 12.85 4.60
CA GLY A 70 -17.07 13.06 6.02
C GLY A 70 -17.89 14.24 6.50
N HIS A 71 -18.30 14.23 7.77
CA HIS A 71 -18.99 15.33 8.38
C HIS A 71 -18.07 16.56 8.50
N LYS A 72 -18.58 17.74 8.16
CA LYS A 72 -17.81 19.01 8.12
C LYS A 72 -17.13 19.33 9.44
N SER A 73 -17.73 18.98 10.59
CA SER A 73 -17.14 19.15 11.91
C SER A 73 -15.89 18.27 12.17
N GLY A 74 -15.66 17.25 11.34
CA GLY A 74 -14.55 16.31 11.46
C GLY A 74 -13.35 16.64 10.57
N LEU A 75 -13.36 17.72 9.81
CA LEU A 75 -12.35 18.08 8.83
C LEU A 75 -10.93 18.17 9.39
N ASN A 76 -10.78 18.65 10.63
CA ASN A 76 -9.51 18.74 11.34
C ASN A 76 -8.83 17.39 11.62
N ARG A 77 -9.56 16.27 11.50
CA ARG A 77 -9.03 14.91 11.68
C ARG A 77 -8.46 14.31 10.39
N TYR A 78 -8.79 14.88 9.24
CA TYR A 78 -8.35 14.40 7.94
C TYR A 78 -7.03 15.05 7.57
N GLN A 79 -5.92 14.30 7.67
CA GLN A 79 -4.58 14.85 7.41
C GLN A 79 -4.23 14.86 5.93
N LYS A 80 -4.51 13.75 5.26
CA LYS A 80 -4.14 13.58 3.86
C LYS A 80 -5.07 12.60 3.18
N ILE A 81 -5.48 12.92 1.97
CA ILE A 81 -6.17 12.00 1.09
C ILE A 81 -5.44 11.94 -0.24
N GLY A 82 -5.47 10.82 -0.92
CA GLY A 82 -4.86 10.67 -2.23
C GLY A 82 -5.40 9.47 -2.97
N ILE A 83 -5.25 9.49 -4.30
CA ILE A 83 -5.59 8.38 -5.17
C ILE A 83 -4.34 7.54 -5.36
N VAL A 84 -4.45 6.24 -5.08
CA VAL A 84 -3.39 5.25 -5.22
C VAL A 84 -3.77 4.32 -6.37
N PRO A 85 -2.92 4.16 -7.39
CA PRO A 85 -3.18 3.21 -8.46
C PRO A 85 -3.43 1.82 -7.90
N CYS A 86 -4.55 1.21 -8.27
CA CYS A 86 -4.88 -0.16 -7.95
C CYS A 86 -4.73 -1.02 -9.19
N ILE A 87 -4.20 -2.22 -9.00
CA ILE A 87 -3.93 -3.17 -10.06
C ILE A 87 -4.84 -4.40 -10.01
N PHE A 88 -5.51 -4.59 -8.88
CA PHE A 88 -6.49 -5.65 -8.68
C PHE A 88 -7.89 -5.28 -9.18
N SER A 89 -8.08 -4.03 -9.63
CA SER A 89 -9.33 -3.47 -10.06
C SER A 89 -9.10 -2.45 -11.17
N ASP A 90 -10.09 -2.18 -11.98
CA ASP A 90 -10.17 -1.05 -12.91
C ASP A 90 -10.37 0.30 -12.18
N HIS A 91 -10.66 0.25 -10.88
CA HIS A 91 -10.68 1.42 -9.99
C HIS A 91 -9.35 1.61 -9.27
N ASN A 92 -8.93 2.85 -9.13
CA ASN A 92 -7.86 3.27 -8.24
C ASN A 92 -8.39 3.44 -6.81
N ALA A 93 -7.58 3.08 -5.82
CA ALA A 93 -7.99 3.15 -4.43
C ALA A 93 -7.87 4.58 -3.86
N LEU A 94 -8.83 5.00 -3.05
CA LEU A 94 -8.72 6.20 -2.21
C LEU A 94 -8.03 5.85 -0.87
N LYS A 95 -6.98 6.59 -0.54
CA LYS A 95 -6.26 6.46 0.72
C LYS A 95 -6.49 7.71 1.58
N LEU A 96 -7.14 7.56 2.73
CA LEU A 96 -7.33 8.61 3.72
C LEU A 96 -6.43 8.38 4.94
N GLU A 97 -5.67 9.38 5.32
CA GLU A 97 -4.86 9.39 6.55
C GLU A 97 -5.58 10.25 7.60
N LEU A 98 -5.88 9.62 8.75
CA LEU A 98 -6.58 10.25 9.86
C LEU A 98 -5.59 10.61 10.97
N ASN A 99 -5.77 11.81 11.56
CA ASN A 99 -5.10 12.13 12.81
C ASN A 99 -5.80 11.40 13.97
N HIS A 100 -5.13 10.40 14.52
CA HIS A 100 -5.66 9.62 15.61
C HIS A 100 -4.81 9.80 16.87
N ASN A 101 -5.30 10.61 17.81
CA ASN A 101 -4.62 10.89 19.08
C ASN A 101 -4.62 9.72 20.09
N LYS A 102 -4.98 8.51 19.69
CA LYS A 102 -4.85 7.35 20.59
C LYS A 102 -3.40 6.89 20.64
N LYS A 103 -2.81 6.98 21.81
CA LYS A 103 -1.63 6.18 22.16
C LYS A 103 -2.05 4.70 22.03
N PHE A 104 -1.83 4.12 20.86
CA PHE A 104 -1.88 2.67 20.74
C PHE A 104 -0.92 2.11 21.78
N GLY A 105 -1.43 1.24 22.68
CA GLY A 105 -0.60 0.53 23.63
C GLY A 105 0.63 -0.03 22.91
N ARG A 106 1.80 0.03 23.54
CA ARG A 106 3.06 -0.46 22.99
C ARG A 106 2.83 -1.84 22.39
N THR A 107 2.71 -1.92 21.07
CA THR A 107 2.83 -3.19 20.37
C THR A 107 4.20 -3.74 20.73
N SER A 108 4.25 -4.92 21.34
CA SER A 108 5.52 -5.57 21.65
C SER A 108 6.33 -5.64 20.36
N ASN A 109 7.45 -4.91 20.33
CA ASN A 109 8.30 -4.79 19.15
C ASN A 109 9.16 -6.06 19.01
N THR A 110 8.50 -7.22 19.08
CA THR A 110 9.18 -8.51 18.97
C THR A 110 9.53 -8.75 17.51
N TRP A 111 10.82 -8.70 17.22
CA TRP A 111 11.30 -9.04 15.89
C TRP A 111 10.98 -10.50 15.57
N ARG A 112 10.51 -10.75 14.35
CA ARG A 112 10.26 -12.09 13.82
C ARG A 112 10.92 -12.25 12.46
N LEU A 113 11.61 -13.36 12.27
CA LEU A 113 12.22 -13.70 10.99
C LEU A 113 11.13 -13.89 9.93
N ARG A 114 11.30 -13.23 8.77
CA ARG A 114 10.44 -13.47 7.60
C ARG A 114 10.86 -14.78 6.94
N THR A 115 9.99 -15.77 6.98
CA THR A 115 10.26 -17.13 6.43
C THR A 115 10.59 -17.12 4.94
N ILE A 116 10.14 -16.12 4.19
CA ILE A 116 10.47 -15.98 2.77
C ILE A 116 11.97 -15.75 2.54
N LEU A 117 12.67 -15.12 3.49
CA LEU A 117 14.13 -14.93 3.41
C LEU A 117 14.86 -16.27 3.37
N LEU A 118 14.32 -17.29 4.02
CA LEU A 118 14.87 -18.65 4.02
C LEU A 118 14.69 -19.38 2.69
N LYS A 119 13.82 -18.88 1.80
CA LYS A 119 13.63 -19.44 0.45
C LYS A 119 14.60 -18.82 -0.57
N ASP A 120 15.22 -17.68 -0.24
CA ASP A 120 16.18 -17.03 -1.12
C ASP A 120 17.56 -17.69 -0.98
N LYS A 121 18.05 -18.28 -2.07
CA LYS A 121 19.35 -18.97 -2.11
C LYS A 121 20.52 -18.03 -1.79
N ARG A 122 20.45 -16.76 -2.19
CA ARG A 122 21.51 -15.76 -1.94
C ARG A 122 21.56 -15.40 -0.46
N VAL A 123 20.40 -15.17 0.16
CA VAL A 123 20.29 -14.91 1.60
C VAL A 123 20.83 -16.10 2.39
N ASN A 124 20.41 -17.31 2.02
CA ASN A 124 20.89 -18.52 2.70
C ASN A 124 22.41 -18.69 2.59
N GLN A 125 22.99 -18.40 1.43
CA GLN A 125 24.44 -18.46 1.24
C GLN A 125 25.15 -17.41 2.10
N GLU A 126 24.68 -16.16 2.09
CA GLU A 126 25.24 -15.07 2.90
C GLU A 126 25.18 -15.38 4.40
N ILE A 127 24.08 -15.98 4.87
CA ILE A 127 23.94 -16.40 6.28
C ILE A 127 24.86 -17.58 6.63
N LYS A 128 25.02 -18.54 5.73
CA LYS A 128 25.98 -19.66 5.93
C LYS A 128 27.41 -19.17 6.05
N GLU A 129 27.82 -18.26 5.19
CA GLU A 129 29.15 -17.65 5.22
C GLU A 129 29.38 -16.84 6.50
N GLU A 130 28.38 -16.08 6.93
CA GLU A 130 28.46 -15.33 8.19
C GLU A 130 28.56 -16.26 9.40
N LEU A 131 27.75 -17.33 9.43
CA LEU A 131 27.81 -18.31 10.51
C LEU A 131 29.18 -19.02 10.55
N LYS A 132 29.68 -19.44 9.39
CA LYS A 132 31.00 -20.08 9.29
C LYS A 132 32.11 -19.15 9.81
N ARG A 133 32.13 -17.89 9.35
CA ARG A 133 33.08 -16.88 9.81
C ARG A 133 32.99 -16.65 11.32
N PHE A 134 31.78 -16.58 11.85
CA PHE A 134 31.54 -16.41 13.27
C PHE A 134 32.10 -17.58 14.08
N MET A 135 31.85 -18.81 13.66
CA MET A 135 32.37 -20.02 14.32
C MET A 135 33.89 -20.06 14.31
N GLU A 136 34.52 -19.87 13.12
CA GLU A 136 35.97 -19.85 12.96
C GLU A 136 36.68 -18.80 13.85
N THR A 137 35.98 -17.68 14.14
CA THR A 137 36.57 -16.58 14.93
C THR A 137 36.35 -16.72 16.43
N ASN A 138 35.29 -17.39 16.87
CA ASN A 138 34.86 -17.39 18.28
C ASN A 138 34.91 -18.77 18.95
N GLU A 139 35.29 -19.81 18.22
CA GLU A 139 35.47 -21.14 18.77
C GLU A 139 36.84 -21.23 19.48
N ASN A 140 36.85 -21.29 20.81
CA ASN A 140 38.03 -21.40 21.67
C ASN A 140 37.72 -22.41 22.79
N GLU A 141 38.77 -22.95 23.41
CA GLU A 141 38.69 -23.99 24.43
C GLU A 141 37.90 -23.57 25.67
N ASP A 142 37.84 -22.25 25.96
CA ASP A 142 37.14 -21.67 27.11
C ASP A 142 35.64 -21.36 26.85
N THR A 143 35.18 -21.46 25.61
CA THR A 143 33.81 -21.07 25.24
C THR A 143 32.89 -22.29 25.22
N THR A 144 31.85 -22.28 26.09
CA THR A 144 30.84 -23.34 26.04
C THR A 144 30.04 -23.30 24.75
N VAL A 145 29.66 -24.45 24.19
CA VAL A 145 28.84 -24.59 23.00
C VAL A 145 27.54 -23.79 23.11
N GLN A 146 26.94 -23.75 24.32
CA GLN A 146 25.70 -22.99 24.56
C GLN A 146 25.92 -21.47 24.39
N ASN A 147 26.98 -20.94 24.97
CA ASN A 147 27.30 -19.50 24.85
C ASN A 147 27.64 -19.12 23.41
N LEU A 148 28.40 -19.97 22.73
CA LEU A 148 28.72 -19.77 21.31
C LEU A 148 27.45 -19.76 20.45
N TRP A 149 26.51 -20.67 20.72
CA TRP A 149 25.23 -20.74 20.01
C TRP A 149 24.34 -19.52 20.29
N ASP A 150 24.26 -19.04 21.54
CA ASP A 150 23.48 -17.86 21.90
C ASP A 150 24.05 -16.59 21.28
N ALA A 151 25.36 -16.46 21.23
CA ALA A 151 26.04 -15.37 20.55
C ALA A 151 25.80 -15.44 19.03
N ALA A 152 25.93 -16.62 18.41
CA ALA A 152 25.63 -16.85 16.99
C ALA A 152 24.19 -16.41 16.63
N LYS A 153 23.21 -16.78 17.45
CA LYS A 153 21.81 -16.33 17.26
C LYS A 153 21.66 -14.81 17.26
N ALA A 154 22.39 -14.12 18.13
CA ALA A 154 22.36 -12.65 18.19
C ALA A 154 22.96 -12.02 16.93
N VAL A 155 24.12 -12.50 16.46
CA VAL A 155 24.77 -12.05 15.23
C VAL A 155 23.89 -12.30 14.03
N LEU A 156 23.39 -13.53 13.86
CA LEU A 156 22.50 -13.89 12.74
C LEU A 156 21.21 -13.07 12.74
N ARG A 157 20.64 -12.81 13.91
CA ARG A 157 19.48 -11.90 14.04
C ARG A 157 19.79 -10.52 13.49
N GLY A 158 20.93 -9.92 13.85
CA GLY A 158 21.39 -8.64 13.32
C GLY A 158 21.52 -8.65 11.80
N LYS A 159 22.14 -9.70 11.26
CA LYS A 159 22.30 -9.89 9.83
C LYS A 159 20.96 -10.00 9.08
N TYR A 160 20.03 -10.83 9.58
CA TYR A 160 18.70 -10.93 9.01
C TYR A 160 17.92 -9.61 9.03
N ILE A 161 18.04 -8.83 10.11
CA ILE A 161 17.42 -7.50 10.20
C ILE A 161 17.97 -6.58 9.11
N ALA A 162 19.30 -6.56 8.90
CA ALA A 162 19.94 -5.73 7.88
C ALA A 162 19.51 -6.13 6.46
N ILE A 163 19.53 -7.43 6.15
CA ILE A 163 19.08 -7.96 4.85
C ILE A 163 17.60 -7.60 4.61
N GLN A 164 16.73 -7.83 5.60
CA GLN A 164 15.31 -7.49 5.49
C GLN A 164 15.09 -6.00 5.24
N ALA A 165 15.80 -5.13 5.94
CA ALA A 165 15.70 -3.68 5.77
C ALA A 165 16.15 -3.25 4.35
N SER A 166 17.22 -3.84 3.83
CA SER A 166 17.73 -3.60 2.48
C SER A 166 16.71 -3.99 1.42
N ILE A 167 16.15 -5.22 1.50
CA ILE A 167 15.12 -5.70 0.57
C ILE A 167 13.89 -4.79 0.61
N GLN A 168 13.39 -4.45 1.80
CA GLN A 168 12.25 -3.56 1.94
C GLN A 168 12.48 -2.16 1.36
N LYS A 169 13.70 -1.63 1.51
CA LYS A 169 14.07 -0.34 0.91
C LYS A 169 14.02 -0.40 -0.60
N LEU A 170 14.60 -1.43 -1.20
CA LEU A 170 14.59 -1.65 -2.65
C LEU A 170 13.16 -1.79 -3.20
N GLU A 171 12.34 -2.62 -2.58
CA GLU A 171 10.92 -2.78 -2.96
C GLU A 171 10.14 -1.47 -2.88
N ARG A 172 10.31 -0.69 -1.80
CA ARG A 172 9.65 0.62 -1.66
C ARG A 172 10.06 1.57 -2.77
N THR A 173 11.35 1.64 -3.08
CA THR A 173 11.86 2.48 -4.15
C THR A 173 11.32 2.07 -5.51
N GLN A 174 11.21 0.75 -5.78
CA GLN A 174 10.65 0.23 -7.02
C GLN A 174 9.17 0.58 -7.15
N ILE A 175 8.37 0.36 -6.10
CA ILE A 175 6.95 0.74 -6.08
C ILE A 175 6.76 2.23 -6.32
N GLN A 176 7.54 3.07 -5.67
CA GLN A 176 7.47 4.53 -5.87
C GLN A 176 7.76 4.92 -7.32
N LYS A 177 8.80 4.35 -7.93
CA LYS A 177 9.15 4.60 -9.33
C LYS A 177 8.02 4.18 -10.28
N LEU A 178 7.48 2.97 -10.11
CA LEU A 178 6.38 2.46 -10.93
C LEU A 178 5.12 3.31 -10.77
N THR A 179 4.78 3.70 -9.54
CA THR A 179 3.62 4.55 -9.25
C THR A 179 3.74 5.94 -9.90
N LEU A 180 4.92 6.56 -9.82
CA LEU A 180 5.16 7.84 -10.49
C LEU A 180 5.05 7.71 -12.01
N HIS A 181 5.63 6.66 -12.58
CA HIS A 181 5.57 6.40 -14.02
C HIS A 181 4.13 6.17 -14.50
N ILE A 182 3.31 5.42 -13.75
CA ILE A 182 1.88 5.26 -14.04
C ILE A 182 1.18 6.63 -14.07
N LYS A 183 1.37 7.48 -13.05
CA LYS A 183 0.76 8.81 -12.98
C LYS A 183 1.16 9.72 -14.16
N GLU A 184 2.41 9.67 -14.57
CA GLU A 184 2.89 10.43 -15.73
C GLU A 184 2.26 9.93 -17.04
N LEU A 185 2.20 8.62 -17.23
CA LEU A 185 1.59 8.00 -18.42
C LEU A 185 0.09 8.27 -18.47
N GLU A 186 -0.61 8.21 -17.34
CA GLU A 186 -2.03 8.53 -17.22
C GLU A 186 -2.30 9.98 -17.63
N LYS A 187 -1.51 10.95 -17.14
CA LYS A 187 -1.62 12.36 -17.56
C LYS A 187 -1.40 12.55 -19.06
N LYS A 188 -0.36 11.91 -19.61
CA LYS A 188 -0.10 11.94 -21.05
C LYS A 188 -1.20 11.26 -21.86
N GLN A 189 -1.80 10.19 -21.34
CA GLN A 189 -2.91 9.50 -21.98
C GLN A 189 -4.21 10.31 -21.96
N GLN A 190 -4.41 11.16 -20.93
CA GLN A 190 -5.55 12.09 -20.87
C GLN A 190 -5.47 13.19 -21.94
N ILE A 191 -4.25 13.69 -22.22
CA ILE A 191 -4.03 14.78 -23.19
C ILE A 191 -4.05 14.25 -24.62
N ASP A 192 -3.34 13.14 -24.87
CA ASP A 192 -3.17 12.54 -26.19
C ASP A 192 -3.24 11.01 -26.08
N PRO A 193 -4.44 10.41 -26.29
CA PRO A 193 -4.64 8.98 -26.19
C PRO A 193 -3.95 8.21 -27.30
N THR A 194 -2.98 7.33 -26.96
CA THR A 194 -2.30 6.47 -27.94
C THR A 194 -2.35 5.00 -27.54
N PRO A 195 -2.54 4.06 -28.52
CA PRO A 195 -2.55 2.62 -28.24
C PRO A 195 -1.22 2.11 -27.65
N LYS A 196 -0.10 2.72 -28.02
CA LYS A 196 1.24 2.37 -27.51
C LYS A 196 1.32 2.67 -26.00
N ARG A 197 0.89 3.86 -25.58
CA ARG A 197 0.89 4.29 -24.20
C ARG A 197 -0.03 3.46 -23.31
N ARG A 198 -1.18 3.04 -23.88
CA ARG A 198 -2.11 2.12 -23.22
C ARG A 198 -1.46 0.76 -22.93
N ARG A 199 -0.73 0.17 -23.89
CA ARG A 199 -0.01 -1.10 -23.69
C ARG A 199 1.09 -0.95 -22.62
N GLU A 200 1.80 0.16 -22.61
CA GLU A 200 2.82 0.46 -21.60
C GLU A 200 2.21 0.57 -20.20
N LEU A 201 1.08 1.25 -20.04
CA LEU A 201 0.33 1.32 -18.77
C LEU A 201 -0.06 -0.07 -18.26
N ILE A 202 -0.57 -0.93 -19.14
CA ILE A 202 -0.95 -2.31 -18.78
C ILE A 202 0.29 -3.08 -18.29
N LYS A 203 1.43 -2.94 -18.98
CA LYS A 203 2.68 -3.62 -18.60
C LYS A 203 3.18 -3.16 -17.22
N ILE A 204 3.23 -1.85 -16.98
CA ILE A 204 3.73 -1.31 -15.70
C ILE A 204 2.79 -1.66 -14.55
N ARG A 205 1.47 -1.64 -14.80
CA ARG A 205 0.48 -2.09 -13.81
C ARG A 205 0.66 -3.58 -13.48
N ALA A 206 0.97 -4.43 -14.48
CA ALA A 206 1.26 -5.84 -14.23
C ALA A 206 2.51 -6.05 -13.37
N GLU A 207 3.59 -5.28 -13.60
CA GLU A 207 4.80 -5.33 -12.77
C GLU A 207 4.51 -4.92 -11.31
N LEU A 208 3.74 -3.86 -11.12
CA LEU A 208 3.34 -3.42 -9.78
C LEU A 208 2.48 -4.47 -9.09
N ASN A 209 1.55 -5.10 -9.84
CA ASN A 209 0.70 -6.19 -9.35
C ASN A 209 1.52 -7.38 -8.84
N GLU A 210 2.55 -7.78 -9.55
CA GLU A 210 3.40 -8.89 -9.11
C GLU A 210 4.05 -8.61 -7.74
N ILE A 211 4.55 -7.38 -7.53
CA ILE A 211 5.16 -6.98 -6.27
C ILE A 211 4.12 -6.98 -5.13
N GLU A 212 2.94 -6.40 -5.35
CA GLU A 212 1.90 -6.30 -4.34
C GLU A 212 1.26 -7.65 -4.02
N THR A 213 1.05 -8.50 -5.03
CA THR A 213 0.56 -9.87 -4.83
C THR A 213 1.53 -10.67 -3.96
N ARG A 214 2.83 -10.59 -4.23
CA ARG A 214 3.86 -11.24 -3.41
C ARG A 214 3.78 -10.78 -1.95
N ARG A 215 3.65 -9.48 -1.70
CA ARG A 215 3.50 -8.91 -0.35
C ARG A 215 2.23 -9.39 0.34
N THR A 216 1.12 -9.42 -0.39
CA THR A 216 -0.18 -9.87 0.15
C THR A 216 -0.12 -11.34 0.55
N VAL A 217 0.43 -12.19 -0.30
CA VAL A 217 0.64 -13.63 0.01
C VAL A 217 1.53 -13.80 1.25
N GLU A 218 2.60 -13.02 1.37
CA GLU A 218 3.44 -13.04 2.57
C GLU A 218 2.65 -12.64 3.84
N GLN A 219 1.83 -11.60 3.76
CA GLN A 219 1.02 -11.16 4.91
C GLN A 219 -0.01 -12.21 5.30
N ILE A 220 -0.67 -12.84 4.33
CA ILE A 220 -1.62 -13.93 4.56
C ILE A 220 -0.92 -15.10 5.26
N ASN A 221 0.24 -15.53 4.76
CA ASN A 221 0.99 -16.63 5.34
C ASN A 221 1.47 -16.29 6.76
N ARG A 222 1.88 -15.06 7.01
CA ARG A 222 2.26 -14.56 8.34
C ARG A 222 1.09 -14.58 9.33
N THR A 223 -0.09 -14.16 8.87
CA THR A 223 -1.31 -14.16 9.70
C THR A 223 -1.74 -15.59 10.01
N ARG A 224 -1.70 -16.50 9.03
CA ARG A 224 -1.98 -17.93 9.23
C ARG A 224 -1.04 -18.55 10.27
N SER A 225 0.27 -18.36 10.13
CA SER A 225 1.26 -18.86 11.08
C SER A 225 0.99 -18.34 12.50
N TRP A 226 0.71 -17.03 12.64
CA TRP A 226 0.38 -16.43 13.93
C TRP A 226 -0.90 -17.01 14.56
N PHE A 227 -1.92 -17.28 13.74
CA PHE A 227 -3.18 -17.86 14.18
C PHE A 227 -2.97 -19.28 14.70
N PHE A 228 -2.23 -20.11 13.96
CA PHE A 228 -1.89 -21.49 14.37
C PHE A 228 -1.04 -21.54 15.64
N GLU A 229 -0.03 -20.68 15.76
CA GLU A 229 0.79 -20.60 16.98
C GLU A 229 -0.03 -20.22 18.22
N ARG A 230 -1.08 -19.42 18.06
CA ARG A 230 -1.91 -18.96 19.17
C ARG A 230 -2.98 -19.98 19.56
N LEU A 231 -3.55 -20.69 18.60
CA LEU A 231 -4.50 -21.77 18.86
C LEU A 231 -3.83 -22.94 19.60
N ASN A 232 -2.61 -23.31 19.21
CA ASN A 232 -1.87 -24.40 19.87
C ASN A 232 -1.35 -24.03 21.29
N ARG A 233 -1.44 -22.77 21.71
CA ARG A 233 -1.11 -22.37 23.10
C ARG A 233 -2.33 -22.36 24.03
N ILE A 234 -3.52 -22.52 23.48
CA ILE A 234 -4.79 -22.52 24.23
C ILE A 234 -5.29 -23.96 24.46
N ALA A 235 -4.69 -24.95 23.80
CA ALA A 235 -4.86 -26.37 24.03
C ALA A 235 -3.73 -26.89 24.92
#